data_667dc856de3b4080ee00fd0e8c57a37a
#
_entry.id   667dc856de3b4080ee00fd0e8c57a37a
#
_cell.length_a   1.000
_cell.length_b   1.000
_cell.length_c   1.000
_cell.angle_alpha   90.00
_cell.angle_beta   90.00
_cell.angle_gamma   90.00
#
_symmetry.space_group_name_H-M   'P 1'
#
loop_
_entity.id
_entity.type
_entity.pdbx_description
1 polymer ?
#
loop_
_entity_poly.entity_id
_entity_poly.type
_entity_poly.pdbx_seq_one_letter_code
_entity_poly.pdbx_strand_id
1 'polypeptide(L)'
;MDRLVLIDGYSLMHRAFYAIPALSKDGVYTNALFGFFNMLLKVVSDAAPDYLIVTLDAHAPTFRHKQFADYKAGRKPMPEEMRPQVEMLRGLLKEIGICQAEMAGFEADDLMGTLSRSAAEQGTESILVTGDRDSFQLIGDHTRVWFTRKGLSEIEDLSPEKLVEGYGVRPDQVPDLKGLMGDASDNIPGIPGVGEKTALKLLGEYDKLENVLEHAGEIKGKLGEKVRAGAETARLSKELATIDRNAPVEFDKRIALLPQAEKFVPVFRQLGFRSLLDRLPKGTGAAVETEEERSSFGEEQVLDTAEAIASFIEQQPDAFALFLADSLNRCARIPLQADLLSAGLDEQKALEALRPWLEGSAQKRVFDIKAWRTKLAGMGLEMRGPYLDVCIAGYLIEPSDSASVEKLCDRQLGAEASAVNLYRLADVQMEKLTAQGMKK
;
A
#
# COMPACT_ATOMS: atom_id res chain seq x y z
N MET A 1 22.58 9.50 13.18
CA MET A 1 21.55 10.21 13.99
C MET A 1 20.38 9.28 14.09
N ASP A 2 19.80 9.09 15.28
CA ASP A 2 18.62 8.22 15.43
C ASP A 2 17.46 8.77 14.63
N ARG A 3 16.60 7.89 14.10
CA ARG A 3 15.49 8.25 13.24
C ARG A 3 14.16 7.70 13.76
N LEU A 4 13.20 8.60 13.94
CA LEU A 4 11.81 8.29 14.29
C LEU A 4 10.94 8.39 13.03
N VAL A 5 10.15 7.37 12.76
CA VAL A 5 9.04 7.45 11.81
C VAL A 5 7.72 7.59 12.57
N LEU A 6 6.97 8.64 12.24
CA LEU A 6 5.61 8.90 12.73
C LEU A 6 4.64 8.67 11.57
N ILE A 7 3.70 7.74 11.74
CA ILE A 7 2.71 7.41 10.70
C ILE A 7 1.34 7.91 11.12
N ASP A 8 0.73 8.72 10.27
CA ASP A 8 -0.69 9.06 10.36
C ASP A 8 -1.54 7.83 9.98
N GLY A 9 -2.05 7.13 10.98
CA GLY A 9 -2.73 5.86 10.78
C GLY A 9 -4.02 6.00 9.97
N TYR A 10 -4.82 7.02 10.24
CA TYR A 10 -6.08 7.23 9.51
C TYR A 10 -5.84 7.67 8.07
N SER A 11 -4.89 8.57 7.83
CA SER A 11 -4.54 9.02 6.48
C SER A 11 -4.11 7.84 5.60
N LEU A 12 -3.22 6.96 6.13
CA LEU A 12 -2.77 5.79 5.39
C LEU A 12 -3.89 4.76 5.19
N MET A 13 -4.71 4.50 6.20
CA MET A 13 -5.86 3.59 6.07
C MET A 13 -6.87 4.08 5.03
N HIS A 14 -7.20 5.36 5.05
CA HIS A 14 -8.10 5.98 4.06
C HIS A 14 -7.55 5.84 2.65
N ARG A 15 -6.29 6.16 2.46
CA ARG A 15 -5.62 6.02 1.17
C ARG A 15 -5.63 4.58 0.68
N ALA A 16 -5.29 3.62 1.55
CA ALA A 16 -5.30 2.20 1.24
C ALA A 16 -6.68 1.70 0.83
N PHE A 17 -7.72 2.11 1.57
CA PHE A 17 -9.11 1.71 1.32
C PHE A 17 -9.56 2.07 -0.09
N TYR A 18 -9.23 3.28 -0.57
CA TYR A 18 -9.62 3.73 -1.92
C TYR A 18 -8.65 3.32 -3.03
N ALA A 19 -7.41 2.95 -2.70
CA ALA A 19 -6.43 2.54 -3.70
C ALA A 19 -6.48 1.05 -4.04
N ILE A 20 -6.96 0.22 -3.13
CA ILE A 20 -6.99 -1.24 -3.28
C ILE A 20 -8.44 -1.70 -3.52
N PRO A 21 -8.69 -2.52 -4.55
CA PRO A 21 -9.98 -3.18 -4.73
C PRO A 21 -10.40 -3.93 -3.45
N ALA A 22 -11.71 -4.13 -3.28
CA ALA A 22 -12.23 -4.84 -2.12
C ALA A 22 -11.53 -6.20 -1.94
N LEU A 23 -10.83 -6.35 -0.84
CA LEU A 23 -10.20 -7.59 -0.40
C LEU A 23 -10.91 -8.02 0.89
N SER A 24 -11.29 -9.28 0.98
CA SER A 24 -11.96 -9.81 2.18
C SER A 24 -11.39 -11.17 2.55
N LYS A 25 -11.40 -11.47 3.84
CA LYS A 25 -11.11 -12.81 4.39
C LYS A 25 -12.19 -13.17 5.39
N ASP A 26 -12.76 -14.35 5.24
CA ASP A 26 -13.83 -14.87 6.12
C ASP A 26 -15.02 -13.91 6.26
N GLY A 27 -15.37 -13.19 5.17
CA GLY A 27 -16.46 -12.20 5.13
C GLY A 27 -16.13 -10.83 5.72
N VAL A 28 -14.89 -10.60 6.17
CA VAL A 28 -14.42 -9.31 6.71
C VAL A 28 -13.53 -8.61 5.68
N TYR A 29 -13.81 -7.34 5.39
CA TYR A 29 -12.96 -6.54 4.50
C TYR A 29 -11.59 -6.28 5.14
N THR A 30 -10.51 -6.41 4.33
CA THR A 30 -9.11 -6.29 4.79
C THR A 30 -8.23 -5.45 3.86
N ASN A 31 -8.80 -4.87 2.80
CA ASN A 31 -8.06 -4.09 1.79
C ASN A 31 -7.33 -2.87 2.38
N ALA A 32 -7.96 -2.14 3.31
CA ALA A 32 -7.32 -1.00 3.96
C ALA A 32 -6.14 -1.45 4.86
N LEU A 33 -6.31 -2.55 5.59
CA LEU A 33 -5.25 -3.14 6.41
C LEU A 33 -4.07 -3.61 5.54
N PHE A 34 -4.37 -4.31 4.43
CA PHE A 34 -3.35 -4.76 3.51
C PHE A 34 -2.51 -3.59 2.98
N GLY A 35 -3.18 -2.53 2.50
CA GLY A 35 -2.49 -1.37 1.99
C GLY A 35 -1.73 -0.58 3.05
N PHE A 36 -2.28 -0.48 4.26
CA PHE A 36 -1.59 0.13 5.39
C PHE A 36 -0.26 -0.59 5.68
N PHE A 37 -0.29 -1.92 5.88
CA PHE A 37 0.92 -2.68 6.15
C PHE A 37 1.89 -2.71 4.97
N ASN A 38 1.38 -2.70 3.74
CA ASN A 38 2.21 -2.58 2.54
C ASN A 38 3.00 -1.26 2.52
N MET A 39 2.34 -0.12 2.82
CA MET A 39 2.99 1.18 2.94
C MET A 39 3.94 1.23 4.14
N LEU A 40 3.54 0.70 5.29
CA LEU A 40 4.38 0.63 6.50
C LEU A 40 5.68 -0.11 6.23
N LEU A 41 5.64 -1.31 5.63
CA LEU A 41 6.84 -2.07 5.30
C LEU A 41 7.73 -1.33 4.29
N LYS A 42 7.13 -0.64 3.31
CA LYS A 42 7.88 0.20 2.38
C LYS A 42 8.59 1.35 3.11
N VAL A 43 7.88 2.07 3.96
CA VAL A 43 8.44 3.18 4.74
C VAL A 43 9.57 2.69 5.66
N VAL A 44 9.38 1.57 6.35
CA VAL A 44 10.43 0.96 7.20
C VAL A 44 11.65 0.57 6.37
N SER A 45 11.46 -0.02 5.20
CA SER A 45 12.55 -0.38 4.30
C SER A 45 13.32 0.85 3.79
N ASP A 46 12.60 1.90 3.38
CA ASP A 46 13.19 3.08 2.73
C ASP A 46 13.83 4.04 3.76
N ALA A 47 13.19 4.21 4.93
CA ALA A 47 13.65 5.09 5.99
C ALA A 47 14.68 4.45 6.92
N ALA A 48 14.68 3.12 7.07
CA ALA A 48 15.49 2.36 8.04
C ALA A 48 15.45 3.01 9.44
N PRO A 49 14.26 3.17 10.07
CA PRO A 49 14.12 3.89 11.32
C PRO A 49 14.56 3.06 12.53
N ASP A 50 15.01 3.74 13.58
CA ASP A 50 15.25 3.13 14.89
C ASP A 50 13.94 3.03 15.70
N TYR A 51 13.03 4.00 15.48
CA TYR A 51 11.78 4.15 16.23
C TYR A 51 10.59 4.32 15.29
N LEU A 52 9.46 3.75 15.69
CA LEU A 52 8.21 3.78 14.93
C LEU A 52 7.02 4.03 15.86
N ILE A 53 6.22 5.05 15.55
CA ILE A 53 4.95 5.33 16.23
C ILE A 53 3.86 5.52 15.18
N VAL A 54 2.69 4.94 15.41
CA VAL A 54 1.48 5.21 14.63
C VAL A 54 0.57 6.11 15.44
N THR A 55 0.24 7.28 14.92
CA THR A 55 -0.71 8.21 15.53
C THR A 55 -2.12 7.91 15.03
N LEU A 56 -3.09 7.97 15.92
CA LEU A 56 -4.50 7.68 15.66
C LEU A 56 -5.37 8.78 16.28
N ASP A 57 -6.48 9.09 15.61
CA ASP A 57 -7.48 9.98 16.20
C ASP A 57 -8.31 9.23 17.25
N ALA A 58 -8.52 9.87 18.39
CA ALA A 58 -9.45 9.38 19.39
C ALA A 58 -10.91 9.63 18.94
N HIS A 59 -11.81 8.72 19.32
CA HIS A 59 -13.25 8.92 19.10
C HIS A 59 -13.84 9.95 20.11
N ALA A 60 -13.29 11.15 20.12
CA ALA A 60 -13.69 12.22 21.02
C ALA A 60 -13.59 13.59 20.33
N PRO A 61 -14.45 14.56 20.68
CA PRO A 61 -14.32 15.92 20.19
C PRO A 61 -12.96 16.52 20.61
N THR A 62 -12.32 17.24 19.69
CA THR A 62 -11.06 17.94 19.94
C THR A 62 -11.31 19.37 20.44
N PHE A 63 -10.26 20.07 20.83
CA PHE A 63 -10.35 21.49 21.23
C PHE A 63 -10.89 22.36 20.07
N ARG A 64 -10.61 21.99 18.79
CA ARG A 64 -11.11 22.71 17.62
C ARG A 64 -12.64 22.66 17.51
N HIS A 65 -13.26 21.54 17.83
CA HIS A 65 -14.73 21.43 17.89
C HIS A 65 -15.35 22.31 18.99
N LYS A 66 -14.61 22.60 20.07
CA LYS A 66 -15.06 23.51 21.12
C LYS A 66 -14.96 24.97 20.70
N GLN A 67 -13.94 25.30 19.89
CA GLN A 67 -13.72 26.66 19.36
C GLN A 67 -14.66 26.97 18.18
N PHE A 68 -14.93 26.01 17.32
CA PHE A 68 -15.75 26.18 16.14
C PHE A 68 -16.64 24.95 15.94
N ALA A 69 -17.94 25.09 16.25
CA ALA A 69 -18.89 23.98 16.25
C ALA A 69 -19.05 23.31 14.87
N ASP A 70 -18.85 24.06 13.79
CA ASP A 70 -18.94 23.56 12.41
C ASP A 70 -17.62 22.95 11.90
N TYR A 71 -16.58 22.85 12.73
CA TYR A 71 -15.31 22.23 12.35
C TYR A 71 -15.55 20.78 11.92
N LYS A 72 -15.10 20.43 10.71
CA LYS A 72 -15.29 19.12 10.07
C LYS A 72 -16.76 18.67 9.86
N ALA A 73 -17.75 19.55 10.05
CA ALA A 73 -19.17 19.21 9.92
C ALA A 73 -19.57 18.72 8.54
N GLY A 74 -18.84 19.10 7.48
CA GLY A 74 -19.07 18.65 6.10
C GLY A 74 -18.43 17.32 5.72
N ARG A 75 -17.63 16.69 6.61
CA ARG A 75 -16.97 15.41 6.29
C ARG A 75 -17.97 14.28 6.16
N LYS A 76 -17.84 13.51 5.08
CA LYS A 76 -18.63 12.28 4.91
C LYS A 76 -18.26 11.28 6.01
N PRO A 77 -19.25 10.51 6.53
CA PRO A 77 -18.95 9.47 7.49
C PRO A 77 -18.00 8.43 6.88
N MET A 78 -17.19 7.80 7.73
CA MET A 78 -16.33 6.70 7.31
C MET A 78 -17.16 5.57 6.71
N PRO A 79 -16.76 5.00 5.55
CA PRO A 79 -17.42 3.84 4.96
C PRO A 79 -17.62 2.71 5.98
N GLU A 80 -18.77 2.04 5.91
CA GLU A 80 -19.10 0.95 6.84
C GLU A 80 -18.09 -0.20 6.75
N GLU A 81 -17.57 -0.49 5.55
CA GLU A 81 -16.56 -1.51 5.30
C GLU A 81 -15.17 -1.15 5.86
N MET A 82 -14.88 0.14 6.01
CA MET A 82 -13.59 0.61 6.53
C MET A 82 -13.57 0.63 8.07
N ARG A 83 -14.69 0.92 8.71
CA ARG A 83 -14.77 1.10 10.16
C ARG A 83 -14.23 -0.12 10.96
N PRO A 84 -14.65 -1.37 10.66
CA PRO A 84 -14.08 -2.55 11.33
C PRO A 84 -12.56 -2.70 11.14
N GLN A 85 -12.05 -2.33 9.95
CA GLN A 85 -10.62 -2.44 9.65
C GLN A 85 -9.78 -1.46 10.50
N VAL A 86 -10.31 -0.27 10.80
CA VAL A 86 -9.65 0.71 11.68
C VAL A 86 -9.57 0.19 13.13
N GLU A 87 -10.66 -0.43 13.62
CA GLU A 87 -10.65 -1.04 14.96
C GLU A 87 -9.68 -2.23 15.02
N MET A 88 -9.68 -3.06 13.97
CA MET A 88 -8.72 -4.16 13.87
C MET A 88 -7.27 -3.65 13.85
N LEU A 89 -6.98 -2.54 13.16
CA LEU A 89 -5.63 -1.98 13.10
C LEU A 89 -5.06 -1.73 14.48
N ARG A 90 -5.83 -1.15 15.41
CA ARG A 90 -5.38 -0.90 16.80
C ARG A 90 -4.93 -2.19 17.50
N GLY A 91 -5.72 -3.25 17.37
CA GLY A 91 -5.39 -4.56 17.93
C GLY A 91 -4.13 -5.16 17.32
N LEU A 92 -4.03 -5.14 15.99
CA LEU A 92 -2.90 -5.69 15.24
C LEU A 92 -1.59 -4.95 15.51
N LEU A 93 -1.62 -3.62 15.57
CA LEU A 93 -0.45 -2.82 15.94
C LEU A 93 0.05 -3.17 17.34
N LYS A 94 -0.87 -3.37 18.29
CA LYS A 94 -0.54 -3.82 19.66
C LYS A 94 0.05 -5.22 19.68
N GLU A 95 -0.50 -6.15 18.90
CA GLU A 95 0.00 -7.52 18.78
C GLU A 95 1.42 -7.57 18.20
N ILE A 96 1.68 -6.78 17.17
CA ILE A 96 3.02 -6.62 16.58
C ILE A 96 3.99 -5.94 17.56
N GLY A 97 3.48 -5.12 18.48
CA GLY A 97 4.28 -4.32 19.40
C GLY A 97 4.68 -2.95 18.83
N ILE A 98 3.93 -2.42 17.87
CA ILE A 98 4.11 -1.07 17.36
C ILE A 98 3.51 -0.06 18.36
N CYS A 99 4.32 0.93 18.75
CA CYS A 99 3.86 2.02 19.61
C CYS A 99 2.75 2.82 18.93
N GLN A 100 1.66 3.05 19.68
CA GLN A 100 0.53 3.83 19.23
C GLN A 100 0.39 5.09 20.10
N ALA A 101 0.10 6.23 19.47
CA ALA A 101 -0.25 7.47 20.16
C ALA A 101 -1.68 7.88 19.78
N GLU A 102 -2.56 7.89 20.76
CA GLU A 102 -3.96 8.31 20.64
C GLU A 102 -4.35 9.08 21.92
N MET A 103 -5.00 10.23 21.77
CA MET A 103 -5.35 11.06 22.92
C MET A 103 -6.64 11.83 22.71
N ALA A 104 -7.57 11.71 23.63
CA ALA A 104 -8.82 12.48 23.62
C ALA A 104 -8.55 13.99 23.72
N GLY A 105 -9.22 14.77 22.88
CA GLY A 105 -9.06 16.24 22.84
C GLY A 105 -8.05 16.74 21.82
N PHE A 106 -7.20 15.86 21.26
CA PHE A 106 -6.20 16.17 20.24
C PHE A 106 -6.44 15.33 18.98
N GLU A 107 -5.96 15.81 17.87
CA GLU A 107 -5.95 15.06 16.60
C GLU A 107 -4.61 14.34 16.39
N ALA A 108 -4.56 13.35 15.49
CA ALA A 108 -3.32 12.63 15.18
C ALA A 108 -2.18 13.57 14.77
N ASP A 109 -2.49 14.65 14.03
CA ASP A 109 -1.51 15.66 13.61
C ASP A 109 -0.91 16.44 14.79
N ASP A 110 -1.70 16.75 15.83
CA ASP A 110 -1.20 17.40 17.05
C ASP A 110 -0.22 16.47 17.78
N LEU A 111 -0.53 15.17 17.82
CA LEU A 111 0.37 14.17 18.39
C LEU A 111 1.66 14.04 17.57
N MET A 112 1.55 14.02 16.23
CA MET A 112 2.72 14.01 15.34
C MET A 112 3.60 15.24 15.55
N GLY A 113 3.00 16.43 15.63
CA GLY A 113 3.70 17.69 15.89
C GLY A 113 4.40 17.72 17.25
N THR A 114 3.74 17.20 18.26
CA THR A 114 4.30 17.14 19.64
C THR A 114 5.43 16.13 19.74
N LEU A 115 5.23 14.91 19.21
CA LEU A 115 6.21 13.85 19.26
C LEU A 115 7.45 14.19 18.43
N SER A 116 7.29 14.81 17.24
CA SER A 116 8.45 15.24 16.43
C SER A 116 9.27 16.33 17.13
N ARG A 117 8.63 17.27 17.83
CA ARG A 117 9.33 18.26 18.66
C ARG A 117 10.09 17.58 19.79
N SER A 118 9.42 16.70 20.55
CA SER A 118 10.04 15.97 21.65
C SER A 118 11.22 15.08 21.19
N ALA A 119 11.13 14.50 19.99
CA ALA A 119 12.22 13.74 19.38
C ALA A 119 13.40 14.64 19.02
N ALA A 120 13.15 15.81 18.42
CA ALA A 120 14.18 16.79 18.09
C ALA A 120 14.94 17.28 19.33
N GLU A 121 14.25 17.54 20.45
CA GLU A 121 14.85 17.88 21.74
C GLU A 121 15.78 16.79 22.29
N GLN A 122 15.56 15.52 21.87
CA GLN A 122 16.39 14.35 22.20
C GLN A 122 17.43 14.03 21.11
N GLY A 123 17.65 14.89 20.13
CA GLY A 123 18.61 14.70 19.04
C GLY A 123 18.22 13.60 18.03
N THR A 124 16.92 13.35 17.85
CA THR A 124 16.38 12.35 16.93
C THR A 124 15.67 13.05 15.76
N GLU A 125 15.99 12.64 14.52
CA GLU A 125 15.31 13.10 13.32
C GLU A 125 13.94 12.44 13.18
N SER A 126 12.94 13.19 12.71
CA SER A 126 11.59 12.68 12.48
C SER A 126 11.22 12.68 11.01
N ILE A 127 10.61 11.58 10.55
CA ILE A 127 9.94 11.46 9.26
C ILE A 127 8.44 11.27 9.52
N LEU A 128 7.63 12.25 9.10
CA LEU A 128 6.18 12.19 9.21
C LEU A 128 5.59 11.63 7.93
N VAL A 129 4.88 10.52 8.01
CA VAL A 129 4.28 9.84 6.84
C VAL A 129 2.78 10.08 6.87
N THR A 130 2.29 10.92 5.96
CA THR A 130 0.89 11.32 5.89
C THR A 130 0.47 11.69 4.47
N GLY A 131 -0.83 11.72 4.20
CA GLY A 131 -1.43 12.30 3.00
C GLY A 131 -2.07 13.66 3.25
N ASP A 132 -1.90 14.23 4.45
CA ASP A 132 -2.45 15.54 4.81
C ASP A 132 -1.42 16.65 4.64
N ARG A 133 -1.81 17.70 3.90
CA ARG A 133 -0.96 18.87 3.65
C ARG A 133 -0.79 19.78 4.88
N ASP A 134 -1.65 19.64 5.88
CA ASP A 134 -1.54 20.43 7.09
C ASP A 134 -0.27 20.10 7.85
N SER A 135 0.21 18.87 7.77
CA SER A 135 1.50 18.44 8.30
C SER A 135 2.72 19.15 7.68
N PHE A 136 2.57 19.86 6.56
CA PHE A 136 3.66 20.63 5.96
C PHE A 136 4.19 21.74 6.89
N GLN A 137 3.35 22.25 7.80
CA GLN A 137 3.76 23.20 8.82
C GLN A 137 4.74 22.64 9.85
N LEU A 138 4.90 21.32 9.91
CA LEU A 138 5.79 20.63 10.84
C LEU A 138 7.20 20.41 10.27
N ILE A 139 7.41 20.68 8.98
CA ILE A 139 8.71 20.54 8.31
C ILE A 139 9.71 21.54 8.91
N GLY A 140 10.91 21.06 9.21
CA GLY A 140 12.00 21.88 9.78
C GLY A 140 13.33 21.12 9.76
N ASP A 141 14.32 21.64 10.50
CA ASP A 141 15.70 21.13 10.51
C ASP A 141 15.80 19.65 10.92
N HIS A 142 14.92 19.19 11.80
CA HIS A 142 14.90 17.82 12.32
C HIS A 142 13.64 17.04 11.93
N THR A 143 12.79 17.61 11.06
CA THR A 143 11.51 17.00 10.70
C THR A 143 11.29 17.10 9.20
N ARG A 144 11.07 15.97 8.56
CA ARG A 144 10.70 15.88 7.15
C ARG A 144 9.30 15.28 7.02
N VAL A 145 8.60 15.60 5.94
CA VAL A 145 7.31 14.98 5.62
C VAL A 145 7.47 14.11 4.38
N TRP A 146 7.15 12.85 4.52
CA TRP A 146 6.94 11.93 3.43
C TRP A 146 5.47 11.95 3.05
N PHE A 147 5.17 12.79 2.08
CA PHE A 147 3.81 13.03 1.63
C PHE A 147 3.38 11.97 0.62
N THR A 148 2.32 11.23 0.95
CA THR A 148 1.76 10.21 0.06
C THR A 148 0.86 10.88 -0.97
N ARG A 149 1.25 10.90 -2.26
CA ARG A 149 0.52 11.63 -3.33
C ARG A 149 -0.59 10.80 -3.96
N LYS A 150 -0.24 9.72 -4.65
CA LYS A 150 -1.20 8.91 -5.42
C LYS A 150 -0.91 7.42 -5.24
N GLY A 151 -1.95 6.63 -5.03
CA GLY A 151 -1.80 5.19 -4.79
C GLY A 151 -1.02 4.88 -3.50
N LEU A 152 -0.34 3.74 -3.47
CA LEU A 152 0.39 3.23 -2.31
C LEU A 152 1.92 3.41 -2.40
N SER A 153 2.43 3.78 -3.55
CA SER A 153 3.88 3.76 -3.83
C SER A 153 4.50 5.13 -4.06
N GLU A 154 3.70 6.15 -4.37
CA GLU A 154 4.22 7.47 -4.70
C GLU A 154 4.33 8.32 -3.43
N ILE A 155 5.56 8.41 -2.90
CA ILE A 155 5.92 9.20 -1.72
C ILE A 155 6.82 10.35 -2.17
N GLU A 156 6.43 11.57 -1.80
CA GLU A 156 7.22 12.78 -2.00
C GLU A 156 7.92 13.15 -0.69
N ASP A 157 9.23 13.15 -0.69
CA ASP A 157 10.04 13.51 0.46
C ASP A 157 10.26 15.02 0.50
N LEU A 158 9.58 15.69 1.42
CA LEU A 158 9.55 17.15 1.53
C LEU A 158 10.51 17.65 2.61
N SER A 159 11.40 18.55 2.19
CA SER A 159 12.20 19.44 3.04
C SER A 159 11.64 20.87 2.96
N PRO A 160 12.12 21.84 3.79
CA PRO A 160 11.71 23.23 3.67
C PRO A 160 11.90 23.80 2.27
N GLU A 161 13.03 23.49 1.61
CA GLU A 161 13.36 23.99 0.27
C GLU A 161 12.42 23.39 -0.78
N LYS A 162 12.19 22.08 -0.72
CA LYS A 162 11.28 21.39 -1.66
C LYS A 162 9.82 21.85 -1.47
N LEU A 163 9.42 22.20 -0.26
CA LEU A 163 8.09 22.75 -0.01
C LEU A 163 7.92 24.11 -0.69
N VAL A 164 8.91 25.00 -0.56
CA VAL A 164 8.89 26.30 -1.22
C VAL A 164 8.91 26.15 -2.74
N GLU A 165 9.76 25.26 -3.29
CA GLU A 165 9.87 25.02 -4.73
C GLU A 165 8.57 24.43 -5.32
N GLY A 166 8.01 23.42 -4.65
CA GLY A 166 6.85 22.69 -5.18
C GLY A 166 5.49 23.32 -4.87
N TYR A 167 5.38 24.04 -3.74
CA TYR A 167 4.10 24.55 -3.24
C TYR A 167 4.07 26.07 -3.03
N GLY A 168 5.21 26.75 -3.17
CA GLY A 168 5.30 28.22 -3.08
C GLY A 168 5.08 28.78 -1.67
N VAL A 169 5.23 27.96 -0.64
CA VAL A 169 4.96 28.34 0.76
C VAL A 169 6.03 27.75 1.69
N ARG A 170 6.45 28.51 2.67
CA ARG A 170 7.32 27.99 3.75
C ARG A 170 6.49 27.22 4.79
N PRO A 171 7.11 26.30 5.56
CA PRO A 171 6.41 25.58 6.62
C PRO A 171 5.66 26.50 7.60
N ASP A 172 6.29 27.57 8.07
CA ASP A 172 5.71 28.54 9.01
C ASP A 172 4.56 29.37 8.41
N GLN A 173 4.40 29.38 7.09
CA GLN A 173 3.33 30.07 6.37
C GLN A 173 2.11 29.16 6.08
N VAL A 174 2.20 27.86 6.30
CA VAL A 174 1.08 26.94 6.01
C VAL A 174 -0.18 27.30 6.80
N PRO A 175 -0.12 27.60 8.11
CA PRO A 175 -1.30 28.06 8.84
C PRO A 175 -1.81 29.43 8.33
N ASP A 176 -0.92 30.34 7.92
CA ASP A 176 -1.30 31.64 7.35
C ASP A 176 -2.03 31.47 6.01
N LEU A 177 -1.55 30.55 5.17
CA LEU A 177 -2.19 30.19 3.91
C LEU A 177 -3.63 29.72 4.14
N LYS A 178 -3.82 28.78 5.08
CA LYS A 178 -5.14 28.29 5.49
C LYS A 178 -6.00 29.38 6.13
N GLY A 179 -5.39 30.28 6.91
CA GLY A 179 -6.06 31.47 7.46
C GLY A 179 -6.68 32.34 6.37
N LEU A 180 -5.95 32.58 5.29
CA LEU A 180 -6.41 33.37 4.15
C LEU A 180 -7.44 32.65 3.29
N MET A 181 -7.14 31.41 2.81
CA MET A 181 -7.97 30.70 1.84
C MET A 181 -9.06 29.81 2.43
N GLY A 182 -8.94 29.50 3.73
CA GLY A 182 -9.75 28.46 4.35
C GLY A 182 -9.35 27.04 3.98
N ASP A 183 -10.12 26.08 4.48
CA ASP A 183 -10.04 24.68 4.09
C ASP A 183 -11.43 24.06 3.99
N ALA A 184 -11.83 23.71 2.78
CA ALA A 184 -13.15 23.11 2.54
C ALA A 184 -13.28 21.68 3.12
N SER A 185 -12.16 20.94 3.26
CA SER A 185 -12.17 19.58 3.81
C SER A 185 -12.46 19.57 5.31
N ASP A 186 -12.03 20.62 6.03
CA ASP A 186 -12.21 20.78 7.47
C ASP A 186 -13.27 21.83 7.84
N ASN A 187 -13.93 22.32 6.81
CA ASN A 187 -14.93 23.40 6.96
C ASN A 187 -14.37 24.67 7.62
N ILE A 188 -13.09 24.97 7.36
CA ILE A 188 -12.42 26.19 7.83
C ILE A 188 -12.73 27.31 6.83
N PRO A 189 -13.33 28.43 7.28
CA PRO A 189 -13.96 29.36 6.35
C PRO A 189 -13.01 30.21 5.52
N GLY A 190 -11.87 30.66 6.08
CA GLY A 190 -10.97 31.62 5.42
C GLY A 190 -11.64 32.96 5.12
N ILE A 191 -11.02 33.73 4.21
CA ILE A 191 -11.60 34.98 3.69
C ILE A 191 -12.42 34.68 2.43
N PRO A 192 -13.74 34.96 2.41
CA PRO A 192 -14.59 34.65 1.27
C PRO A 192 -14.08 35.23 -0.06
N GLY A 193 -13.82 34.32 -1.03
CA GLY A 193 -13.31 34.68 -2.36
C GLY A 193 -11.81 34.98 -2.42
N VAL A 194 -11.04 34.55 -1.40
CA VAL A 194 -9.58 34.42 -1.44
C VAL A 194 -9.27 32.94 -1.64
N GLY A 195 -8.75 32.57 -2.79
CA GLY A 195 -8.29 31.20 -3.08
C GLY A 195 -6.77 31.10 -2.98
N GLU A 196 -6.24 29.88 -3.12
CA GLU A 196 -4.83 29.52 -2.94
C GLU A 196 -3.87 30.47 -3.66
N LYS A 197 -4.09 30.72 -4.97
CA LYS A 197 -3.23 31.62 -5.75
C LYS A 197 -3.16 33.06 -5.20
N THR A 198 -4.30 33.55 -4.72
CA THR A 198 -4.37 34.90 -4.13
C THR A 198 -3.70 34.92 -2.76
N ALA A 199 -3.91 33.91 -1.96
CA ALA A 199 -3.30 33.77 -0.65
C ALA A 199 -1.78 33.64 -0.74
N LEU A 200 -1.25 32.80 -1.65
CA LEU A 200 0.19 32.69 -1.91
C LEU A 200 0.80 34.02 -2.37
N LYS A 201 0.10 34.77 -3.24
CA LYS A 201 0.57 36.09 -3.66
C LYS A 201 0.65 37.06 -2.47
N LEU A 202 -0.37 37.09 -1.63
CA LEU A 202 -0.39 37.95 -0.44
C LEU A 202 0.73 37.59 0.55
N LEU A 203 0.95 36.28 0.78
CA LEU A 203 2.05 35.84 1.64
C LEU A 203 3.43 36.11 1.03
N GLY A 204 3.56 36.05 -0.28
CA GLY A 204 4.77 36.45 -0.98
C GLY A 204 5.09 37.95 -0.85
N GLU A 205 4.07 38.80 -0.73
CA GLU A 205 4.20 40.26 -0.61
C GLU A 205 4.34 40.73 0.85
N TYR A 206 3.59 40.12 1.76
CA TYR A 206 3.48 40.57 3.16
C TYR A 206 4.06 39.59 4.18
N ASP A 207 4.55 38.44 3.74
CA ASP A 207 5.17 37.38 4.53
C ASP A 207 4.22 36.60 5.43
N LYS A 208 3.42 37.23 6.27
CA LYS A 208 2.51 36.58 7.25
C LYS A 208 1.10 37.13 7.19
N LEU A 209 0.13 36.34 7.67
CA LEU A 209 -1.28 36.71 7.74
C LEU A 209 -1.46 38.06 8.45
N GLU A 210 -0.82 38.25 9.62
CA GLU A 210 -0.99 39.47 10.39
C GLU A 210 -0.54 40.69 9.60
N ASN A 211 0.57 40.62 8.89
CA ASN A 211 1.04 41.70 8.01
C ASN A 211 0.06 41.99 6.88
N VAL A 212 -0.52 40.92 6.25
CA VAL A 212 -1.57 41.08 5.24
C VAL A 212 -2.75 41.88 5.81
N LEU A 213 -3.17 41.56 7.01
CA LEU A 213 -4.30 42.21 7.69
C LEU A 213 -3.98 43.66 8.05
N GLU A 214 -2.79 43.93 8.59
CA GLU A 214 -2.34 45.28 8.93
C GLU A 214 -2.25 46.20 7.72
N HIS A 215 -1.76 45.65 6.58
CA HIS A 215 -1.62 46.41 5.32
C HIS A 215 -2.83 46.27 4.39
N ALA A 216 -3.97 45.78 4.90
CA ALA A 216 -5.19 45.61 4.09
C ALA A 216 -5.71 46.89 3.42
N GLY A 217 -5.32 48.06 3.99
CA GLY A 217 -5.60 49.38 3.42
C GLY A 217 -4.81 49.68 2.13
N GLU A 218 -3.68 49.06 1.93
CA GLU A 218 -2.78 49.28 0.79
C GLU A 218 -3.16 48.32 -0.37
N ILE A 219 -3.87 47.22 -0.08
CA ILE A 219 -4.34 46.29 -1.06
C ILE A 219 -5.48 46.92 -1.88
N LYS A 220 -5.19 47.12 -3.18
CA LYS A 220 -6.12 47.83 -4.07
C LYS A 220 -7.39 47.03 -4.40
N GLY A 221 -8.50 47.75 -4.54
CA GLY A 221 -9.76 47.24 -5.06
C GLY A 221 -10.51 46.32 -4.08
N LYS A 222 -11.41 45.51 -4.62
CA LYS A 222 -12.29 44.62 -3.84
C LYS A 222 -11.55 43.60 -2.98
N LEU A 223 -10.27 43.28 -3.30
CA LEU A 223 -9.49 42.35 -2.50
C LEU A 223 -9.16 42.94 -1.12
N GLY A 224 -8.70 44.20 -1.06
CA GLY A 224 -8.42 44.86 0.20
C GLY A 224 -9.69 45.01 1.07
N GLU A 225 -10.86 45.28 0.46
CA GLU A 225 -12.13 45.29 1.16
C GLU A 225 -12.47 43.94 1.80
N LYS A 226 -12.28 42.85 1.05
CA LYS A 226 -12.50 41.48 1.53
C LYS A 226 -11.56 41.12 2.68
N VAL A 227 -10.27 41.47 2.55
CA VAL A 227 -9.26 41.19 3.58
C VAL A 227 -9.63 41.92 4.88
N ARG A 228 -10.01 43.19 4.81
CA ARG A 228 -10.46 43.94 5.98
C ARG A 228 -11.72 43.35 6.61
N ALA A 229 -12.71 43.04 5.80
CA ALA A 229 -13.97 42.48 6.30
C ALA A 229 -13.80 41.05 6.87
N GLY A 230 -12.85 40.28 6.36
CA GLY A 230 -12.60 38.90 6.76
C GLY A 230 -11.52 38.71 7.81
N ALA A 231 -10.99 39.80 8.43
CA ALA A 231 -9.82 39.71 9.30
C ALA A 231 -9.99 38.76 10.48
N GLU A 232 -11.11 38.85 11.22
CA GLU A 232 -11.39 37.97 12.36
C GLU A 232 -11.58 36.51 11.91
N THR A 233 -12.29 36.30 10.82
CA THR A 233 -12.46 34.96 10.24
C THR A 233 -11.13 34.35 9.82
N ALA A 234 -10.21 35.14 9.25
CA ALA A 234 -8.89 34.70 8.87
C ALA A 234 -8.03 34.27 10.08
N ARG A 235 -8.09 35.05 11.19
CA ARG A 235 -7.40 34.69 12.44
C ARG A 235 -7.93 33.39 13.03
N LEU A 236 -9.26 33.25 13.12
CA LEU A 236 -9.91 32.02 13.55
C LEU A 236 -9.49 30.84 12.67
N SER A 237 -9.49 31.02 11.34
CA SER A 237 -9.11 29.99 10.39
C SER A 237 -7.66 29.57 10.53
N LYS A 238 -6.74 30.50 10.75
CA LYS A 238 -5.33 30.23 11.05
C LYS A 238 -5.20 29.45 12.37
N GLU A 239 -5.91 29.84 13.42
CA GLU A 239 -5.89 29.16 14.71
C GLU A 239 -6.37 27.70 14.57
N LEU A 240 -7.50 27.47 13.88
CA LEU A 240 -8.03 26.12 13.62
C LEU A 240 -7.10 25.26 12.79
N ALA A 241 -6.38 25.85 11.81
CA ALA A 241 -5.45 25.14 10.96
C ALA A 241 -4.06 24.92 11.60
N THR A 242 -3.79 25.58 12.74
CA THR A 242 -2.51 25.43 13.43
C THR A 242 -2.48 24.12 14.23
N ILE A 243 -1.47 23.30 13.97
CA ILE A 243 -1.22 22.07 14.71
C ILE A 243 -0.66 22.42 16.10
N ASP A 244 -1.30 21.91 17.14
CA ASP A 244 -0.79 22.03 18.51
C ASP A 244 0.37 21.07 18.74
N ARG A 245 1.53 21.64 19.08
CA ARG A 245 2.76 20.87 19.33
C ARG A 245 3.03 20.65 20.82
N ASN A 246 2.02 20.87 21.68
CA ASN A 246 2.13 20.80 23.13
C ASN A 246 1.09 19.85 23.74
N ALA A 247 0.61 18.86 22.99
CA ALA A 247 -0.21 17.79 23.55
C ALA A 247 0.56 17.08 24.69
N PRO A 248 -0.11 16.57 25.73
CA PRO A 248 0.56 15.95 26.88
C PRO A 248 1.03 14.53 26.56
N VAL A 249 1.90 14.41 25.54
CA VAL A 249 2.57 13.18 25.10
C VAL A 249 4.06 13.47 24.93
N GLU A 250 4.88 12.49 25.19
CA GLU A 250 6.33 12.58 25.05
C GLU A 250 6.88 11.42 24.24
N PHE A 251 7.95 11.67 23.47
CA PHE A 251 8.68 10.63 22.79
C PHE A 251 9.54 9.84 23.77
N ASP A 252 9.23 8.57 23.97
CA ASP A 252 10.03 7.64 24.78
C ASP A 252 10.68 6.59 23.89
N LYS A 253 12.00 6.67 23.74
CA LYS A 253 12.81 5.74 22.95
C LYS A 253 12.63 4.26 23.33
N ARG A 254 12.30 3.98 24.59
CA ARG A 254 12.19 2.59 25.10
C ARG A 254 10.95 1.88 24.58
N ILE A 255 9.85 2.62 24.37
CA ILE A 255 8.57 2.04 23.92
C ILE A 255 8.34 2.22 22.42
N ALA A 256 9.07 3.14 21.78
CA ALA A 256 8.94 3.44 20.36
C ALA A 256 9.89 2.60 19.45
N LEU A 257 10.63 1.66 20.02
CA LEU A 257 11.53 0.79 19.24
C LEU A 257 10.80 0.11 18.09
N LEU A 258 11.45 0.06 16.93
CA LEU A 258 10.92 -0.68 15.77
C LEU A 258 10.80 -2.18 16.15
N PRO A 259 9.62 -2.78 16.01
CA PRO A 259 9.44 -4.21 16.29
C PRO A 259 10.28 -5.09 15.36
N GLN A 260 10.74 -6.23 15.89
CA GLN A 260 11.39 -7.24 15.08
C GLN A 260 10.43 -7.82 14.03
N ALA A 261 10.95 -8.15 12.84
CA ALA A 261 10.14 -8.57 11.70
C ALA A 261 9.33 -9.85 11.99
N GLU A 262 9.81 -10.73 12.88
CA GLU A 262 9.10 -11.95 13.34
C GLU A 262 7.73 -11.65 13.96
N LYS A 263 7.56 -10.49 14.56
CA LYS A 263 6.29 -10.06 15.18
C LYS A 263 5.16 -9.84 14.17
N PHE A 264 5.50 -9.54 12.91
CA PHE A 264 4.51 -9.37 11.84
C PHE A 264 3.98 -10.71 11.30
N VAL A 265 4.75 -11.79 11.42
CA VAL A 265 4.42 -13.08 10.83
C VAL A 265 3.04 -13.63 11.27
N PRO A 266 2.70 -13.73 12.56
CA PRO A 266 1.40 -14.25 12.98
C PRO A 266 0.24 -13.39 12.46
N VAL A 267 0.39 -12.06 12.50
CA VAL A 267 -0.61 -11.11 12.02
C VAL A 267 -0.86 -11.26 10.52
N PHE A 268 0.20 -11.32 9.71
CA PHE A 268 0.06 -11.46 8.27
C PHE A 268 -0.51 -12.82 7.87
N ARG A 269 -0.18 -13.90 8.61
CA ARG A 269 -0.81 -15.21 8.43
C ARG A 269 -2.29 -15.18 8.76
N GLN A 270 -2.67 -14.60 9.89
CA GLN A 270 -4.05 -14.46 10.31
C GLN A 270 -4.89 -13.73 9.27
N LEU A 271 -4.35 -12.66 8.66
CA LEU A 271 -5.02 -11.85 7.65
C LEU A 271 -4.91 -12.41 6.22
N GLY A 272 -4.09 -13.44 6.00
CA GLY A 272 -3.83 -13.99 4.68
C GLY A 272 -2.94 -13.12 3.80
N PHE A 273 -2.14 -12.21 4.38
CA PHE A 273 -1.27 -11.26 3.67
C PHE A 273 0.06 -11.91 3.27
N ARG A 274 0.01 -12.95 2.44
CA ARG A 274 1.20 -13.74 2.07
C ARG A 274 2.25 -12.92 1.34
N SER A 275 1.85 -12.05 0.40
CA SER A 275 2.78 -11.19 -0.31
C SER A 275 3.53 -10.20 0.61
N LEU A 276 2.98 -9.87 1.78
CA LEU A 276 3.67 -9.07 2.80
C LEU A 276 4.65 -9.92 3.62
N LEU A 277 4.37 -11.21 3.82
CA LEU A 277 5.31 -12.15 4.45
C LEU A 277 6.60 -12.27 3.64
N ASP A 278 6.50 -12.35 2.32
CA ASP A 278 7.66 -12.46 1.41
C ASP A 278 8.56 -11.21 1.43
N ARG A 279 8.03 -10.07 1.89
CA ARG A 279 8.76 -8.82 2.03
C ARG A 279 9.49 -8.66 3.36
N LEU A 280 9.22 -9.52 4.32
CA LEU A 280 9.96 -9.54 5.58
C LEU A 280 11.40 -10.05 5.36
N PRO A 281 12.38 -9.61 6.17
CA PRO A 281 13.75 -10.08 6.07
C PRO A 281 13.84 -11.62 6.11
N LYS A 282 14.67 -12.20 5.26
CA LYS A 282 14.91 -13.66 5.25
C LYS A 282 15.42 -14.13 6.60
N GLY A 283 14.88 -15.23 7.12
CA GLY A 283 15.26 -15.76 8.44
C GLY A 283 14.29 -15.41 9.57
N THR A 284 13.24 -14.59 9.31
CA THR A 284 12.24 -14.19 10.31
C THR A 284 11.20 -15.28 10.65
N GLY A 285 11.38 -16.52 10.17
CA GLY A 285 10.34 -17.54 10.25
C GLY A 285 9.10 -17.25 9.39
N ALA A 286 9.18 -16.19 8.56
CA ALA A 286 8.15 -15.82 7.58
C ALA A 286 8.14 -16.80 6.40
N ALA A 287 9.22 -17.54 6.19
CA ALA A 287 9.27 -18.60 5.21
C ALA A 287 8.30 -19.71 5.63
N VAL A 288 7.08 -19.59 5.17
CA VAL A 288 6.00 -20.55 5.38
C VAL A 288 5.71 -21.27 4.08
N GLU A 289 6.70 -21.95 3.67
CA GLU A 289 6.53 -23.32 3.22
C GLU A 289 7.32 -24.14 4.23
N THR A 290 6.65 -25.00 4.95
CA THR A 290 7.35 -26.00 5.75
C THR A 290 8.32 -26.70 4.82
N GLU A 291 9.56 -26.94 5.28
CA GLU A 291 10.52 -27.75 4.50
C GLU A 291 9.91 -29.07 4.03
N GLU A 292 8.88 -29.54 4.73
CA GLU A 292 8.05 -30.69 4.34
C GLU A 292 7.22 -30.46 3.06
N GLU A 293 6.68 -29.24 2.81
CA GLU A 293 5.96 -28.95 1.57
C GLU A 293 6.91 -28.68 0.40
N ARG A 294 8.10 -28.07 0.64
CA ARG A 294 9.17 -28.01 -0.37
C ARG A 294 9.78 -29.38 -0.66
N SER A 295 9.94 -30.23 0.33
CA SER A 295 10.48 -31.57 0.14
C SER A 295 9.55 -32.48 -0.67
N SER A 296 8.24 -32.21 -0.68
CA SER A 296 7.29 -32.97 -1.50
C SER A 296 7.42 -32.74 -3.01
N PHE A 297 8.11 -31.65 -3.44
CA PHE A 297 8.23 -31.29 -4.86
C PHE A 297 9.63 -31.48 -5.44
N GLY A 298 10.65 -31.81 -4.66
CA GLY A 298 12.03 -31.95 -5.09
C GLY A 298 12.74 -30.61 -5.40
N GLU A 299 14.03 -30.67 -5.74
CA GLU A 299 14.77 -29.52 -6.25
C GLU A 299 14.29 -29.15 -7.65
N GLU A 300 14.17 -27.85 -7.97
CA GLU A 300 13.78 -27.37 -9.29
C GLU A 300 14.84 -27.75 -10.31
N GLN A 301 14.51 -28.66 -11.23
CA GLN A 301 15.39 -29.06 -12.32
C GLN A 301 15.28 -28.06 -13.48
N VAL A 302 16.41 -27.53 -13.92
CA VAL A 302 16.47 -26.65 -15.10
C VAL A 302 16.64 -27.51 -16.37
N LEU A 303 15.70 -27.39 -17.29
CA LEU A 303 15.70 -28.08 -18.58
C LEU A 303 16.08 -27.07 -19.67
N ASP A 304 17.35 -26.90 -19.89
CA ASP A 304 17.93 -25.91 -20.83
C ASP A 304 18.23 -26.45 -22.22
N THR A 305 17.97 -27.75 -22.46
CA THR A 305 18.12 -28.40 -23.77
C THR A 305 16.89 -29.21 -24.14
N ALA A 306 16.71 -29.45 -25.46
CA ALA A 306 15.61 -30.24 -25.96
C ALA A 306 15.68 -31.73 -25.49
N GLU A 307 16.90 -32.27 -25.35
CA GLU A 307 17.14 -33.62 -24.85
C GLU A 307 16.77 -33.73 -23.36
N ALA A 308 17.07 -32.71 -22.55
CA ALA A 308 16.68 -32.66 -21.14
C ALA A 308 15.15 -32.62 -20.98
N ILE A 309 14.45 -31.86 -21.82
CA ILE A 309 12.98 -31.82 -21.87
C ILE A 309 12.42 -33.21 -22.24
N ALA A 310 12.91 -33.84 -23.30
CA ALA A 310 12.45 -35.15 -23.74
C ALA A 310 12.64 -36.21 -22.65
N SER A 311 13.83 -36.28 -22.05
CA SER A 311 14.14 -37.20 -20.94
C SER A 311 13.24 -36.98 -19.73
N PHE A 312 12.95 -35.74 -19.39
CA PHE A 312 12.09 -35.40 -18.25
C PHE A 312 10.64 -35.84 -18.53
N ILE A 313 10.11 -35.62 -19.74
CA ILE A 313 8.76 -36.07 -20.14
C ILE A 313 8.59 -37.58 -20.01
N GLU A 314 9.58 -38.34 -20.44
CA GLU A 314 9.56 -39.81 -20.35
C GLU A 314 9.50 -40.29 -18.90
N GLN A 315 10.18 -39.61 -18.01
CA GLN A 315 10.24 -39.99 -16.58
C GLN A 315 9.04 -39.50 -15.76
N GLN A 316 8.49 -38.33 -16.10
CA GLN A 316 7.45 -37.68 -15.32
C GLN A 316 6.38 -36.98 -16.20
N PRO A 317 5.58 -37.75 -16.98
CA PRO A 317 4.65 -37.18 -17.93
C PRO A 317 3.53 -36.35 -17.34
N ASP A 318 3.17 -36.63 -16.08
CA ASP A 318 2.07 -35.89 -15.38
C ASP A 318 2.55 -34.66 -14.62
N ALA A 319 3.83 -34.30 -14.77
CA ALA A 319 4.45 -33.24 -13.98
C ALA A 319 4.38 -31.86 -14.62
N PHE A 320 3.72 -31.63 -15.75
CA PHE A 320 3.75 -30.36 -16.46
C PHE A 320 2.48 -29.51 -16.31
N ALA A 321 2.68 -28.21 -16.15
CA ALA A 321 1.67 -27.18 -16.30
C ALA A 321 2.14 -26.12 -17.30
N LEU A 322 1.26 -25.69 -18.20
CA LEU A 322 1.56 -24.65 -19.16
C LEU A 322 1.16 -23.28 -18.63
N PHE A 323 2.14 -22.42 -18.50
CA PHE A 323 2.01 -21.02 -18.15
C PHE A 323 2.67 -20.16 -19.23
N LEU A 324 2.11 -18.96 -19.53
CA LEU A 324 2.59 -18.09 -20.62
C LEU A 324 3.91 -17.36 -20.34
N ALA A 325 4.53 -17.56 -19.19
CA ALA A 325 5.85 -17.03 -18.85
C ALA A 325 6.84 -18.19 -18.72
N ASP A 326 8.03 -17.93 -19.04
CA ASP A 326 9.34 -18.60 -18.93
C ASP A 326 9.47 -19.96 -18.22
N SER A 327 8.42 -20.60 -17.70
CA SER A 327 8.56 -21.85 -16.95
C SER A 327 7.44 -22.83 -17.19
N LEU A 328 7.83 -24.09 -17.28
CA LEU A 328 6.96 -25.23 -17.41
C LEU A 328 7.21 -26.11 -16.21
N ASN A 329 6.23 -26.27 -15.28
CA ASN A 329 6.20 -27.40 -14.41
C ASN A 329 6.33 -27.27 -12.89
N ARG A 330 5.95 -28.37 -12.22
CA ARG A 330 6.02 -28.61 -10.78
C ARG A 330 7.44 -28.72 -10.22
N CYS A 331 8.39 -29.30 -10.99
CA CYS A 331 9.76 -29.59 -10.55
C CYS A 331 10.84 -29.21 -11.57
N ALA A 332 10.48 -28.64 -12.71
CA ALA A 332 11.43 -28.29 -13.75
C ALA A 332 11.06 -26.97 -14.41
N ARG A 333 12.03 -26.18 -14.74
CA ARG A 333 11.90 -24.91 -15.44
C ARG A 333 12.59 -24.99 -16.79
N ILE A 334 11.89 -24.60 -17.85
CA ILE A 334 12.47 -24.41 -19.18
C ILE A 334 12.77 -22.92 -19.33
N PRO A 335 14.04 -22.49 -19.27
CA PRO A 335 14.38 -21.09 -19.50
C PRO A 335 14.19 -20.78 -20.99
N LEU A 336 13.35 -19.79 -21.30
CA LEU A 336 13.16 -19.29 -22.65
C LEU A 336 14.07 -18.10 -22.91
N GLN A 337 14.57 -18.01 -24.14
CA GLN A 337 15.40 -16.89 -24.56
C GLN A 337 14.52 -15.65 -24.75
N ALA A 338 14.70 -14.62 -23.89
CA ALA A 338 13.95 -13.39 -23.97
C ALA A 338 14.49 -12.41 -25.03
N ASP A 339 15.81 -12.47 -25.32
CA ASP A 339 16.50 -11.68 -26.34
C ASP A 339 17.75 -12.41 -26.85
N LEU A 340 18.42 -11.83 -27.87
CA LEU A 340 19.62 -12.41 -28.50
C LEU A 340 20.83 -12.61 -27.57
N LEU A 341 20.80 -12.07 -26.35
CA LEU A 341 21.91 -12.09 -25.37
C LEU A 341 21.56 -12.92 -24.13
N SER A 342 20.30 -13.32 -23.94
CA SER A 342 19.87 -14.12 -22.80
C SER A 342 20.11 -15.61 -23.02
N ALA A 343 20.52 -16.30 -21.95
CA ALA A 343 20.63 -17.76 -21.94
C ALA A 343 19.22 -18.37 -21.87
N GLY A 344 18.94 -19.34 -22.73
CA GLY A 344 17.66 -20.06 -22.74
C GLY A 344 17.40 -20.72 -24.09
N LEU A 345 16.34 -21.52 -24.14
CA LEU A 345 15.87 -22.13 -25.37
C LEU A 345 15.00 -21.17 -26.17
N ASP A 346 15.12 -21.19 -27.48
CA ASP A 346 14.13 -20.60 -28.36
C ASP A 346 12.76 -21.24 -28.10
N GLU A 347 11.72 -20.41 -28.01
CA GLU A 347 10.38 -20.85 -27.63
C GLU A 347 9.84 -21.92 -28.56
N GLN A 348 10.09 -21.81 -29.89
CA GLN A 348 9.66 -22.78 -30.86
C GLN A 348 10.35 -24.13 -30.64
N LYS A 349 11.64 -24.12 -30.34
CA LYS A 349 12.40 -25.36 -30.05
C LYS A 349 11.93 -25.99 -28.73
N ALA A 350 11.64 -25.20 -27.72
CA ALA A 350 11.12 -25.70 -26.44
C ALA A 350 9.75 -26.37 -26.63
N LEU A 351 8.84 -25.74 -27.37
CA LEU A 351 7.51 -26.30 -27.66
C LEU A 351 7.56 -27.52 -28.57
N GLU A 352 8.48 -27.55 -29.53
CA GLU A 352 8.73 -28.74 -30.35
C GLU A 352 9.26 -29.92 -29.50
N ALA A 353 10.15 -29.67 -28.55
CA ALA A 353 10.62 -30.69 -27.63
C ALA A 353 9.50 -31.23 -26.73
N LEU A 354 8.50 -30.39 -26.42
CA LEU A 354 7.30 -30.77 -25.67
C LEU A 354 6.22 -31.48 -26.52
N ARG A 355 6.37 -31.57 -27.84
CA ARG A 355 5.38 -32.20 -28.75
C ARG A 355 4.87 -33.57 -28.26
N PRO A 356 5.72 -34.52 -27.83
CA PRO A 356 5.24 -35.82 -27.36
C PRO A 356 4.27 -35.71 -26.18
N TRP A 357 4.54 -34.76 -25.27
CA TRP A 357 3.65 -34.49 -24.13
C TRP A 357 2.40 -33.72 -24.55
N LEU A 358 2.52 -32.69 -25.38
CA LEU A 358 1.38 -31.91 -25.87
C LEU A 358 0.36 -32.77 -26.60
N GLU A 359 0.81 -33.64 -27.48
CA GLU A 359 -0.03 -34.52 -28.30
C GLU A 359 -0.35 -35.85 -27.59
N GLY A 360 0.29 -36.15 -26.47
CA GLY A 360 0.10 -37.36 -25.70
C GLY A 360 -1.17 -37.34 -24.82
N SER A 361 -1.40 -38.48 -24.12
CA SER A 361 -2.58 -38.70 -23.28
C SER A 361 -2.46 -38.17 -21.84
N ALA A 362 -1.29 -37.67 -21.44
CA ALA A 362 -1.08 -37.11 -20.11
C ALA A 362 -2.04 -35.93 -19.82
N GLN A 363 -2.49 -35.80 -18.58
CA GLN A 363 -3.31 -34.69 -18.17
C GLN A 363 -2.51 -33.39 -18.20
N LYS A 364 -3.06 -32.35 -18.83
CA LYS A 364 -2.46 -31.01 -18.90
C LYS A 364 -3.16 -30.06 -17.95
N ARG A 365 -2.39 -29.27 -17.25
CA ARG A 365 -2.86 -28.14 -16.44
C ARG A 365 -2.48 -26.88 -17.15
N VAL A 366 -3.44 -26.05 -17.49
CA VAL A 366 -3.22 -24.88 -18.34
C VAL A 366 -3.96 -23.67 -17.79
N PHE A 367 -3.43 -22.50 -18.10
CA PHE A 367 -4.14 -21.25 -17.97
C PHE A 367 -4.49 -20.74 -19.36
N ASP A 368 -5.78 -20.50 -19.64
CA ASP A 368 -6.29 -20.06 -20.95
C ASP A 368 -5.98 -21.04 -22.10
N ILE A 369 -6.64 -22.18 -22.07
CA ILE A 369 -6.50 -23.22 -23.11
C ILE A 369 -6.74 -22.67 -24.52
N LYS A 370 -7.61 -21.65 -24.67
CA LYS A 370 -7.93 -21.07 -25.97
C LYS A 370 -6.72 -20.33 -26.55
N ALA A 371 -6.03 -19.53 -25.73
CA ALA A 371 -4.80 -18.84 -26.14
C ALA A 371 -3.72 -19.86 -26.53
N TRP A 372 -3.54 -20.90 -25.71
CA TRP A 372 -2.57 -21.96 -25.99
C TRP A 372 -2.87 -22.70 -27.29
N ARG A 373 -4.10 -23.13 -27.55
CA ARG A 373 -4.49 -23.80 -28.80
C ARG A 373 -4.24 -22.92 -30.03
N THR A 374 -4.55 -21.63 -29.92
CA THR A 374 -4.29 -20.68 -31.01
C THR A 374 -2.78 -20.57 -31.31
N LYS A 375 -1.97 -20.45 -30.26
CA LYS A 375 -0.50 -20.35 -30.38
C LYS A 375 0.11 -21.61 -30.95
N LEU A 376 -0.25 -22.76 -30.42
CA LEU A 376 0.26 -24.07 -30.89
C LEU A 376 -0.14 -24.37 -32.34
N ALA A 377 -1.38 -24.05 -32.72
CA ALA A 377 -1.84 -24.22 -34.10
C ALA A 377 -1.01 -23.40 -35.10
N GLY A 378 -0.61 -22.19 -34.73
CA GLY A 378 0.31 -21.35 -35.52
C GLY A 378 1.70 -21.97 -35.74
N MET A 379 2.09 -22.94 -34.90
CA MET A 379 3.37 -23.65 -34.93
C MET A 379 3.23 -25.07 -35.46
N GLY A 380 2.05 -25.51 -35.92
CA GLY A 380 1.80 -26.89 -36.35
C GLY A 380 1.82 -27.92 -35.22
N LEU A 381 1.54 -27.49 -33.98
CA LEU A 381 1.43 -28.30 -32.78
C LEU A 381 -0.03 -28.42 -32.35
N GLU A 382 -0.42 -29.55 -31.76
CA GLU A 382 -1.76 -29.77 -31.23
C GLU A 382 -1.74 -30.17 -29.76
N MET A 383 -2.67 -29.62 -28.96
CA MET A 383 -2.86 -30.07 -27.59
C MET A 383 -3.95 -31.14 -27.54
N ARG A 384 -3.56 -32.37 -27.21
CA ARG A 384 -4.45 -33.53 -27.06
C ARG A 384 -4.51 -34.04 -25.64
N GLY A 385 -5.42 -34.97 -25.40
CA GLY A 385 -5.64 -35.56 -24.05
C GLY A 385 -6.44 -34.68 -23.10
N PRO A 386 -6.64 -35.15 -21.86
CA PRO A 386 -7.38 -34.40 -20.87
C PRO A 386 -6.62 -33.15 -20.42
N TYR A 387 -7.38 -32.07 -20.13
CA TYR A 387 -6.79 -30.86 -19.59
C TYR A 387 -7.69 -30.24 -18.49
N LEU A 388 -7.08 -29.53 -17.58
CA LEU A 388 -7.73 -28.66 -16.62
C LEU A 388 -7.31 -27.23 -16.92
N ASP A 389 -8.26 -26.39 -17.30
CA ASP A 389 -8.05 -24.97 -17.46
C ASP A 389 -8.39 -24.25 -16.15
N VAL A 390 -7.37 -23.69 -15.49
CA VAL A 390 -7.54 -23.04 -14.19
C VAL A 390 -8.30 -21.72 -14.27
N CYS A 391 -8.37 -21.08 -15.46
CA CYS A 391 -9.19 -19.91 -15.67
C CYS A 391 -10.68 -20.27 -15.67
N ILE A 392 -11.03 -21.33 -16.42
CA ILE A 392 -12.41 -21.83 -16.47
C ILE A 392 -12.82 -22.41 -15.12
N ALA A 393 -11.94 -23.19 -14.48
CA ALA A 393 -12.19 -23.75 -13.16
C ALA A 393 -12.41 -22.64 -12.10
N GLY A 394 -11.60 -21.58 -12.12
CA GLY A 394 -11.78 -20.42 -11.27
C GLY A 394 -13.13 -19.75 -11.45
N TYR A 395 -13.53 -19.52 -12.69
CA TYR A 395 -14.84 -18.95 -13.03
C TYR A 395 -16.03 -19.82 -12.55
N LEU A 396 -15.90 -21.14 -12.66
CA LEU A 396 -16.94 -22.08 -12.19
C LEU A 396 -17.07 -22.10 -10.68
N ILE A 397 -15.97 -21.92 -9.94
CA ILE A 397 -15.96 -21.84 -8.48
C ILE A 397 -16.52 -20.49 -8.00
N GLU A 398 -16.10 -19.42 -8.63
CA GLU A 398 -16.53 -18.04 -8.29
C GLU A 398 -16.61 -17.17 -9.56
N PRO A 399 -17.81 -16.96 -10.10
CA PRO A 399 -18.01 -16.23 -11.36
C PRO A 399 -17.53 -14.76 -11.35
N SER A 400 -17.34 -14.18 -10.18
CA SER A 400 -16.76 -12.83 -10.01
C SER A 400 -15.25 -12.79 -10.22
N ASP A 401 -14.60 -13.94 -10.26
CA ASP A 401 -13.17 -14.12 -10.45
C ASP A 401 -12.79 -14.10 -11.94
N SER A 402 -13.05 -12.99 -12.65
CA SER A 402 -12.52 -12.81 -14.02
C SER A 402 -11.00 -12.60 -13.94
N ALA A 403 -10.22 -13.50 -14.53
CA ALA A 403 -9.00 -13.90 -13.96
C ALA A 403 -7.80 -13.68 -14.86
N SER A 404 -6.83 -12.95 -14.37
CA SER A 404 -5.45 -13.27 -14.67
C SER A 404 -4.96 -14.39 -13.75
N VAL A 405 -3.95 -15.14 -14.15
CA VAL A 405 -3.38 -16.21 -13.32
C VAL A 405 -2.84 -15.68 -12.00
N GLU A 406 -2.30 -14.45 -12.01
CA GLU A 406 -1.82 -13.76 -10.81
C GLU A 406 -2.93 -13.59 -9.78
N LYS A 407 -4.10 -13.14 -10.22
CA LYS A 407 -5.26 -12.97 -9.34
C LYS A 407 -5.80 -14.29 -8.81
N LEU A 408 -5.83 -15.33 -9.63
CA LEU A 408 -6.28 -16.66 -9.20
C LEU A 408 -5.30 -17.29 -8.21
N CYS A 409 -3.99 -17.18 -8.46
CA CYS A 409 -2.97 -17.67 -7.54
C CYS A 409 -3.01 -16.87 -6.22
N ASP A 410 -3.09 -15.55 -6.28
CA ASP A 410 -3.19 -14.69 -5.09
C ASP A 410 -4.43 -15.03 -4.25
N ARG A 411 -5.62 -15.08 -4.86
CA ARG A 411 -6.88 -15.31 -4.15
C ARG A 411 -7.07 -16.73 -3.63
N GLN A 412 -6.72 -17.73 -4.43
CA GLN A 412 -7.03 -19.13 -4.10
C GLN A 412 -5.89 -19.86 -3.40
N LEU A 413 -4.65 -19.42 -3.59
CA LEU A 413 -3.46 -19.95 -2.95
C LEU A 413 -2.79 -18.94 -2.02
N GLY A 414 -3.04 -17.63 -2.22
CA GLY A 414 -2.30 -16.52 -1.63
C GLY A 414 -0.82 -16.57 -2.00
N ALA A 415 -0.52 -16.88 -3.25
CA ALA A 415 0.83 -17.06 -3.79
C ALA A 415 0.97 -16.33 -5.11
N GLU A 416 2.20 -15.95 -5.48
CA GLU A 416 2.51 -15.37 -6.79
C GLU A 416 2.28 -16.39 -7.91
N ALA A 417 2.00 -15.89 -9.13
CA ALA A 417 1.86 -16.74 -10.30
C ALA A 417 3.21 -17.36 -10.67
N SER A 418 3.26 -18.68 -10.71
CA SER A 418 4.39 -19.49 -11.15
C SER A 418 3.89 -20.82 -11.70
N ALA A 419 4.74 -21.56 -12.37
CA ALA A 419 4.34 -22.90 -12.85
C ALA A 419 3.98 -23.84 -11.70
N VAL A 420 4.73 -23.78 -10.60
CA VAL A 420 4.45 -24.56 -9.38
C VAL A 420 3.09 -24.16 -8.80
N ASN A 421 2.82 -22.86 -8.68
CA ASN A 421 1.57 -22.38 -8.11
C ASN A 421 0.39 -22.59 -9.06
N LEU A 422 0.58 -22.58 -10.38
CA LEU A 422 -0.43 -23.00 -11.34
C LEU A 422 -0.82 -24.47 -11.14
N TYR A 423 0.16 -25.31 -10.88
CA TYR A 423 -0.07 -26.72 -10.59
C TYR A 423 -0.86 -26.93 -9.29
N ARG A 424 -0.47 -26.24 -8.22
CA ARG A 424 -1.17 -26.24 -6.92
C ARG A 424 -2.59 -25.68 -7.04
N LEU A 425 -2.75 -24.59 -7.79
CA LEU A 425 -4.05 -23.99 -8.06
C LEU A 425 -5.01 -24.99 -8.72
N ALA A 426 -4.52 -25.73 -9.69
CA ALA A 426 -5.29 -26.76 -10.37
C ALA A 426 -5.78 -27.86 -9.40
N ASP A 427 -4.94 -28.28 -8.44
CA ASP A 427 -5.32 -29.28 -7.43
C ASP A 427 -6.40 -28.72 -6.50
N VAL A 428 -6.20 -27.52 -5.96
CA VAL A 428 -7.18 -26.86 -5.07
C VAL A 428 -8.52 -26.64 -5.77
N GLN A 429 -8.49 -26.21 -7.03
CA GLN A 429 -9.70 -26.02 -7.82
C GLN A 429 -10.41 -27.34 -8.10
N MET A 430 -9.68 -28.42 -8.39
CA MET A 430 -10.25 -29.73 -8.62
C MET A 430 -10.95 -30.28 -7.35
N GLU A 431 -10.36 -30.08 -6.17
CA GLU A 431 -10.97 -30.43 -4.90
C GLU A 431 -12.28 -29.68 -4.68
N LYS A 432 -12.27 -28.35 -4.88
CA LYS A 432 -13.47 -27.49 -4.73
C LYS A 432 -14.58 -27.89 -5.72
N LEU A 433 -14.26 -28.09 -6.99
CA LEU A 433 -15.22 -28.54 -8.02
C LEU A 433 -15.80 -29.91 -7.69
N THR A 434 -14.97 -30.80 -7.14
CA THR A 434 -15.41 -32.13 -6.70
C THR A 434 -16.39 -32.03 -5.52
N ALA A 435 -16.06 -31.20 -4.52
CA ALA A 435 -16.93 -30.94 -3.36
C ALA A 435 -18.29 -30.32 -3.77
N GLN A 436 -18.31 -29.50 -4.82
CA GLN A 436 -19.52 -28.90 -5.39
C GLN A 436 -20.29 -29.82 -6.35
N GLY A 437 -19.83 -31.07 -6.56
CA GLY A 437 -20.47 -32.04 -7.44
C GLY A 437 -20.32 -31.72 -8.93
N MET A 438 -19.43 -30.84 -9.31
CA MET A 438 -19.18 -30.39 -10.70
C MET A 438 -18.14 -31.22 -11.44
N LYS A 439 -17.68 -32.33 -10.86
CA LYS A 439 -16.77 -33.27 -11.52
C LYS A 439 -17.55 -34.15 -12.47
N LYS A 440 -17.41 -33.94 -13.75
CA LYS A 440 -17.73 -34.93 -14.81
C LYS A 440 -16.58 -35.09 -15.78
#